data_d76e8edb0fb0c929e30cf8fa98437a57
#
_entry.id   d76e8edb0fb0c929e30cf8fa98437a57
#
_cell.length_a   1.000
_cell.length_b   1.000
_cell.length_c   1.000
_cell.angle_alpha   90.00
_cell.angle_beta   90.00
_cell.angle_gamma   90.00
#
_symmetry.space_group_name_H-M   'P 1'
#
loop_
_entity.id
_entity.type
_entity.pdbx_description
1 polymer ?
#
loop_
_entity_poly.entity_id
_entity_poly.type
_entity_poly.pdbx_seq_one_letter_code
_entity_poly.pdbx_strand_id
1 'polypeptide(L)'
;MNSRALLIISTALVLAGCTVGPDFHAPAPPESATYTREGTPAATAAAQGAGGGAQIFVAAPNVPNAWWTQFGSAALDELVDAALTASPTLDSARAKLIEARENYNAQAGAALFPSVDAKLSATREKIDLASFGITAVPNPPPFTLYNASISVSYVFDLFGANRRALEATLAQVDYEAYELAAARLTVAGNVVSAAVRRASLREQITITQQLVDAQSRQLVIMEARLAAGGVADIDVRSQRTLLAQTRATLPPLATQLAQTDHQLAVLLGVPPSSAQFQPQLDGLTLDTLHLPGAVALTLPSSLARERPDIRAAEALLHQASANVGVATANLYPQITLSGSIGTERTHIEDVVDGLNIWNLGFGLTQPIFHGGELHAKKRAAEAAWDAAFADYRQTVLQALQQVADALRALESDAQALQSRDEAAREAQASATVALARYGVGGVSEFSLIDTQRQALQTALDRTRAQADRLADTAALYQALGGATLPAETAR
;
A
#
# COMPACT_ATOMS: atom_id res chain seq x y z
N MET A 1 16.71 25.61 -55.72
CA MET A 1 15.98 25.05 -54.53
C MET A 1 14.50 25.25 -54.81
N ASN A 2 13.78 24.15 -55.12
CA ASN A 2 12.43 24.21 -55.68
C ASN A 2 11.41 24.72 -54.67
N SER A 3 10.59 25.70 -55.03
CA SER A 3 9.50 26.25 -54.23
C SER A 3 8.54 25.20 -53.64
N ARG A 4 8.44 24.02 -54.28
CA ARG A 4 7.70 22.86 -53.81
C ARG A 4 8.34 22.17 -52.57
N ALA A 5 9.68 22.21 -52.47
CA ALA A 5 10.38 21.65 -51.28
C ALA A 5 10.25 22.59 -50.07
N LEU A 6 10.21 23.91 -50.28
CA LEU A 6 9.96 24.88 -49.18
C LEU A 6 8.50 24.79 -48.68
N LEU A 7 7.53 24.53 -49.60
CA LEU A 7 6.13 24.35 -49.20
C LEU A 7 5.94 23.05 -48.38
N ILE A 8 6.62 21.96 -48.72
CA ILE A 8 6.58 20.68 -47.99
C ILE A 8 7.27 20.83 -46.65
N ILE A 9 8.39 21.54 -46.54
CA ILE A 9 9.09 21.78 -45.28
C ILE A 9 8.29 22.72 -44.35
N SER A 10 7.64 23.77 -44.90
CA SER A 10 6.77 24.64 -44.10
C SER A 10 5.50 23.93 -43.64
N THR A 11 4.93 23.01 -44.43
CA THR A 11 3.78 22.20 -44.04
C THR A 11 4.17 21.14 -42.95
N ALA A 12 5.38 20.58 -43.04
CA ALA A 12 5.90 19.66 -42.01
C ALA A 12 6.22 20.34 -40.67
N LEU A 13 6.64 21.61 -40.65
CA LEU A 13 6.85 22.37 -39.43
C LEU A 13 5.53 22.79 -38.72
N VAL A 14 4.44 22.91 -39.44
CA VAL A 14 3.11 23.21 -38.88
C VAL A 14 2.47 21.95 -38.26
N LEU A 15 2.92 20.74 -38.63
CA LEU A 15 2.46 19.46 -38.09
C LEU A 15 3.18 19.06 -36.79
N ALA A 16 4.19 19.80 -36.34
CA ALA A 16 4.67 19.71 -34.94
C ALA A 16 3.63 20.40 -34.04
N GLY A 17 2.52 19.71 -33.83
CA GLY A 17 1.39 20.21 -33.06
C GLY A 17 1.83 20.67 -31.68
N CYS A 18 1.61 21.97 -31.36
CA CYS A 18 1.88 22.54 -30.06
C CYS A 18 0.98 21.88 -29.01
N THR A 19 1.52 21.03 -28.16
CA THR A 19 0.78 20.52 -27.01
C THR A 19 0.58 21.69 -26.04
N VAL A 20 -0.68 22.03 -25.74
CA VAL A 20 -1.01 23.11 -24.80
C VAL A 20 -1.13 22.56 -23.37
N GLY A 21 -1.03 23.47 -22.40
CA GLY A 21 -1.06 23.13 -20.98
C GLY A 21 0.34 22.97 -20.38
N PRO A 22 0.42 22.76 -19.06
CA PRO A 22 1.70 22.63 -18.36
C PRO A 22 2.35 21.28 -18.68
N ASP A 23 3.68 21.28 -18.82
CA ASP A 23 4.48 20.05 -18.78
C ASP A 23 4.75 19.71 -17.33
N PHE A 24 4.59 18.42 -17.00
CA PHE A 24 4.83 17.96 -15.63
C PHE A 24 6.31 17.95 -15.28
N HIS A 25 6.65 18.50 -14.13
CA HIS A 25 7.95 18.41 -13.51
C HIS A 25 7.78 17.91 -12.08
N ALA A 26 8.47 16.81 -11.75
CA ALA A 26 8.46 16.30 -10.39
C ALA A 26 8.94 17.37 -9.38
N PRO A 27 8.26 17.55 -8.25
CA PRO A 27 8.68 18.50 -7.22
C PRO A 27 10.10 18.20 -6.70
N ALA A 28 10.82 19.25 -6.30
CA ALA A 28 12.14 19.08 -5.70
C ALA A 28 12.03 18.29 -4.39
N PRO A 29 12.94 17.32 -4.14
CA PRO A 29 12.95 16.56 -2.90
C PRO A 29 13.32 17.47 -1.71
N PRO A 30 13.02 17.06 -0.45
CA PRO A 30 13.43 17.79 0.74
C PRO A 30 14.96 18.00 0.80
N GLU A 31 15.38 19.20 1.18
CA GLU A 31 16.81 19.54 1.32
C GLU A 31 17.42 19.09 2.66
N SER A 32 16.59 18.58 3.61
CA SER A 32 17.07 18.15 4.91
C SER A 32 18.03 16.96 4.80
N ALA A 33 19.17 17.04 5.51
CA ALA A 33 20.14 15.97 5.58
C ALA A 33 19.82 14.91 6.65
N THR A 34 18.91 15.24 7.59
CA THR A 34 18.54 14.39 8.73
C THR A 34 17.04 14.32 8.91
N TYR A 35 16.55 13.27 9.56
CA TYR A 35 15.12 13.07 9.88
C TYR A 35 14.70 13.79 11.17
N THR A 36 15.63 13.98 12.11
CA THR A 36 15.40 14.63 13.41
C THR A 36 16.37 15.78 13.62
N ARG A 37 16.05 16.71 14.52
CA ARG A 37 16.91 17.87 14.83
C ARG A 37 18.22 17.47 15.50
N GLU A 38 18.17 16.42 16.33
CA GLU A 38 19.31 15.89 17.06
C GLU A 38 20.23 15.03 16.16
N GLY A 39 19.79 14.74 14.93
CA GLY A 39 20.46 13.82 14.02
C GLY A 39 20.18 12.35 14.36
N THR A 40 20.88 11.44 13.68
CA THR A 40 20.77 10.00 13.92
C THR A 40 21.81 9.59 14.95
N PRO A 41 21.45 8.85 16.04
CA PRO A 41 22.43 8.31 16.97
C PRO A 41 23.38 7.35 16.25
N ALA A 42 24.65 7.29 16.69
CA ALA A 42 25.63 6.39 16.07
C ALA A 42 25.29 4.92 16.29
N ALA A 43 24.75 4.57 17.45
CA ALA A 43 24.29 3.23 17.81
C ALA A 43 23.22 3.31 18.91
N THR A 44 22.37 2.28 18.98
CA THR A 44 21.43 2.09 20.10
C THR A 44 22.12 1.44 21.30
N ALA A 45 21.53 1.56 22.50
CA ALA A 45 21.97 0.85 23.70
C ALA A 45 21.92 -0.68 23.49
N ALA A 46 22.80 -1.42 24.17
CA ALA A 46 22.82 -2.88 24.17
C ALA A 46 22.25 -3.45 25.47
N ALA A 47 21.53 -4.57 25.36
CA ALA A 47 21.07 -5.40 26.48
C ALA A 47 21.43 -6.87 26.22
N GLN A 48 21.16 -7.78 27.16
CA GLN A 48 21.37 -9.22 26.97
C GLN A 48 20.15 -9.90 26.36
N GLY A 49 20.36 -11.03 25.70
CA GLY A 49 19.30 -11.89 25.15
C GLY A 49 18.79 -11.47 23.78
N ALA A 50 17.70 -12.09 23.35
CA ALA A 50 17.04 -11.82 22.06
C ALA A 50 16.64 -10.34 21.95
N GLY A 51 16.85 -9.75 20.79
CA GLY A 51 16.58 -8.32 20.58
C GLY A 51 17.51 -7.35 21.32
N GLY A 52 18.52 -7.83 22.09
CA GLY A 52 19.37 -7.00 22.95
C GLY A 52 20.62 -6.41 22.27
N GLY A 53 21.01 -6.85 21.06
CA GLY A 53 22.19 -6.36 20.37
C GLY A 53 22.12 -4.85 20.05
N ALA A 54 23.27 -4.13 20.11
CA ALA A 54 23.32 -2.75 19.62
C ALA A 54 23.07 -2.70 18.11
N GLN A 55 22.31 -1.72 17.65
CA GLN A 55 22.09 -1.45 16.23
C GLN A 55 22.89 -0.22 15.80
N ILE A 56 23.60 -0.32 14.70
CA ILE A 56 24.38 0.77 14.09
C ILE A 56 23.62 1.24 12.86
N PHE A 57 23.38 2.53 12.74
CA PHE A 57 22.74 3.13 11.56
C PHE A 57 23.81 3.42 10.50
N VAL A 58 23.67 2.77 9.34
CA VAL A 58 24.62 2.88 8.23
C VAL A 58 23.96 3.61 7.08
N ALA A 59 24.57 4.71 6.62
CA ALA A 59 24.09 5.39 5.43
C ALA A 59 24.13 4.43 4.22
N ALA A 60 23.00 4.23 3.59
CA ALA A 60 22.85 3.35 2.44
C ALA A 60 22.03 4.04 1.35
N PRO A 61 22.32 3.78 0.07
CA PRO A 61 21.51 4.32 -1.01
C PRO A 61 20.07 3.77 -0.94
N ASN A 62 19.90 2.49 -0.68
CA ASN A 62 18.59 1.80 -0.69
C ASN A 62 18.47 0.81 0.47
N VAL A 63 17.23 0.56 0.89
CA VAL A 63 16.88 -0.53 1.80
C VAL A 63 16.72 -1.84 1.00
N PRO A 64 17.17 -3.00 1.51
CA PRO A 64 16.96 -4.28 0.83
C PRO A 64 15.47 -4.58 0.58
N ASN A 65 15.12 -5.07 -0.61
CA ASN A 65 13.73 -5.42 -0.95
C ASN A 65 13.13 -6.49 -0.04
N ALA A 66 13.95 -7.48 0.35
CA ALA A 66 13.58 -8.54 1.29
C ALA A 66 14.15 -8.23 2.68
N TRP A 67 13.86 -7.05 3.21
CA TRP A 67 14.40 -6.57 4.49
C TRP A 67 14.10 -7.49 5.68
N TRP A 68 13.02 -8.28 5.62
CA TRP A 68 12.65 -9.24 6.67
C TRP A 68 13.68 -10.35 6.85
N THR A 69 14.45 -10.69 5.83
CA THR A 69 15.53 -11.69 5.93
C THR A 69 16.63 -11.26 6.89
N GLN A 70 16.73 -9.96 7.20
CA GLN A 70 17.68 -9.43 8.18
C GLN A 70 17.39 -9.92 9.61
N PHE A 71 16.17 -10.42 9.87
CA PHE A 71 15.82 -11.05 11.15
C PHE A 71 16.34 -12.48 11.28
N GLY A 72 16.96 -13.05 10.24
CA GLY A 72 17.68 -14.33 10.25
C GLY A 72 16.84 -15.54 10.62
N SER A 73 15.52 -15.51 10.33
CA SER A 73 14.58 -16.59 10.66
C SER A 73 13.96 -17.16 9.37
N ALA A 74 14.37 -18.36 8.99
CA ALA A 74 13.82 -19.05 7.82
C ALA A 74 12.28 -19.23 7.91
N ALA A 75 11.76 -19.48 9.11
CA ALA A 75 10.32 -19.59 9.32
C ALA A 75 9.59 -18.26 9.04
N LEU A 76 10.18 -17.13 9.42
CA LEU A 76 9.65 -15.81 9.10
C LEU A 76 9.71 -15.54 7.61
N ASP A 77 10.82 -15.87 6.95
CA ASP A 77 11.00 -15.66 5.51
C ASP A 77 9.94 -16.43 4.72
N GLU A 78 9.71 -17.71 5.05
CA GLU A 78 8.66 -18.56 4.43
C GLU A 78 7.25 -17.96 4.63
N LEU A 79 6.94 -17.43 5.81
CA LEU A 79 5.64 -16.79 6.07
C LEU A 79 5.45 -15.51 5.24
N VAL A 80 6.47 -14.66 5.15
CA VAL A 80 6.39 -13.43 4.34
C VAL A 80 6.26 -13.78 2.86
N ASP A 81 7.06 -14.71 2.34
CA ASP A 81 7.01 -15.12 0.94
C ASP A 81 5.66 -15.75 0.58
N ALA A 82 5.08 -16.56 1.49
CA ALA A 82 3.73 -17.10 1.32
C ALA A 82 2.68 -16.00 1.25
N ALA A 83 2.74 -15.03 2.16
CA ALA A 83 1.82 -13.88 2.17
C ALA A 83 1.95 -13.03 0.90
N LEU A 84 3.17 -12.74 0.44
CA LEU A 84 3.41 -11.99 -0.80
C LEU A 84 2.93 -12.72 -2.06
N THR A 85 2.80 -14.04 -1.98
CA THR A 85 2.33 -14.88 -3.09
C THR A 85 0.81 -15.05 -3.08
N ALA A 86 0.20 -15.28 -1.91
CA ALA A 86 -1.19 -15.74 -1.78
C ALA A 86 -2.15 -14.69 -1.18
N SER A 87 -1.68 -13.47 -0.84
CA SER A 87 -2.55 -12.46 -0.23
C SER A 87 -3.62 -11.93 -1.19
N PRO A 88 -4.93 -12.04 -0.85
CA PRO A 88 -6.00 -11.47 -1.65
C PRO A 88 -5.90 -9.94 -1.82
N THR A 89 -5.28 -9.24 -0.87
CA THR A 89 -4.99 -7.80 -0.97
C THR A 89 -4.08 -7.52 -2.16
N LEU A 90 -3.04 -8.32 -2.36
CA LEU A 90 -2.11 -8.16 -3.48
C LEU A 90 -2.74 -8.58 -4.81
N ASP A 91 -3.61 -9.59 -4.81
CA ASP A 91 -4.35 -9.97 -6.02
C ASP A 91 -5.30 -8.85 -6.45
N SER A 92 -5.98 -8.20 -5.51
CA SER A 92 -6.79 -7.01 -5.80
C SER A 92 -5.94 -5.86 -6.38
N ALA A 93 -4.77 -5.58 -5.80
CA ALA A 93 -3.88 -4.52 -6.30
C ALA A 93 -3.33 -4.86 -7.70
N ARG A 94 -2.98 -6.14 -7.97
CA ARG A 94 -2.58 -6.59 -9.32
C ARG A 94 -3.70 -6.43 -10.34
N ALA A 95 -4.94 -6.77 -9.96
CA ALA A 95 -6.10 -6.61 -10.83
C ALA A 95 -6.38 -5.15 -11.18
N LYS A 96 -6.24 -4.22 -10.22
CA LYS A 96 -6.36 -2.77 -10.47
C LYS A 96 -5.28 -2.25 -11.42
N LEU A 97 -4.05 -2.71 -11.29
CA LEU A 97 -2.98 -2.37 -12.24
C LEU A 97 -3.29 -2.86 -13.65
N ILE A 98 -3.83 -4.09 -13.81
CA ILE A 98 -4.28 -4.61 -15.11
C ILE A 98 -5.42 -3.75 -15.64
N GLU A 99 -6.42 -3.42 -14.83
CA GLU A 99 -7.52 -2.52 -15.22
C GLU A 99 -7.01 -1.16 -15.72
N ALA A 100 -6.08 -0.54 -15.00
CA ALA A 100 -5.49 0.74 -15.43
C ALA A 100 -4.76 0.63 -16.76
N ARG A 101 -4.00 -0.46 -16.99
CA ARG A 101 -3.32 -0.73 -18.27
C ARG A 101 -4.31 -0.92 -19.41
N GLU A 102 -5.40 -1.66 -19.21
CA GLU A 102 -6.41 -1.84 -20.24
C GLU A 102 -7.18 -0.55 -20.54
N ASN A 103 -7.43 0.29 -19.52
CA ASN A 103 -7.99 1.62 -19.73
C ASN A 103 -7.04 2.52 -20.53
N TYR A 104 -5.72 2.48 -20.29
CA TYR A 104 -4.73 3.16 -21.11
C TYR A 104 -4.74 2.62 -22.56
N ASN A 105 -4.77 1.30 -22.76
CA ASN A 105 -4.82 0.67 -24.08
C ASN A 105 -6.10 1.09 -24.83
N ALA A 106 -7.24 1.12 -24.15
CA ALA A 106 -8.50 1.58 -24.74
C ALA A 106 -8.44 3.05 -25.17
N GLN A 107 -7.89 3.92 -24.30
CA GLN A 107 -7.68 5.34 -24.61
C GLN A 107 -6.68 5.53 -25.76
N ALA A 108 -5.60 4.74 -25.80
CA ALA A 108 -4.62 4.77 -26.88
C ALA A 108 -5.25 4.33 -28.20
N GLY A 109 -6.08 3.28 -28.19
CA GLY A 109 -6.86 2.86 -29.34
C GLY A 109 -7.76 3.97 -29.89
N ALA A 110 -8.50 4.63 -29.01
CA ALA A 110 -9.41 5.72 -29.41
C ALA A 110 -8.68 7.00 -29.85
N ALA A 111 -7.50 7.30 -29.26
CA ALA A 111 -6.77 8.52 -29.53
C ALA A 111 -5.86 8.45 -30.75
N LEU A 112 -5.24 7.29 -31.01
CA LEU A 112 -4.20 7.14 -32.05
C LEU A 112 -4.71 6.55 -33.35
N PHE A 113 -5.85 5.87 -33.36
CA PHE A 113 -6.40 5.18 -34.50
C PHE A 113 -7.78 5.74 -34.89
N PRO A 114 -8.15 5.71 -36.17
CA PRO A 114 -9.51 6.02 -36.61
C PRO A 114 -10.50 4.97 -36.08
N SER A 115 -11.71 5.41 -35.70
CA SER A 115 -12.82 4.49 -35.48
C SER A 115 -13.39 4.03 -36.82
N VAL A 116 -13.78 2.75 -36.90
CA VAL A 116 -14.48 2.18 -38.08
C VAL A 116 -15.74 1.49 -37.55
N ASP A 117 -16.90 2.00 -37.97
CA ASP A 117 -18.19 1.53 -37.52
C ASP A 117 -19.06 1.06 -38.66
N ALA A 118 -19.74 -0.06 -38.53
CA ALA A 118 -20.78 -0.51 -39.43
C ALA A 118 -22.15 -0.13 -38.86
N LYS A 119 -22.99 0.50 -39.69
CA LYS A 119 -24.33 0.95 -39.30
C LYS A 119 -25.38 0.38 -40.24
N LEU A 120 -26.41 -0.20 -39.67
CA LEU A 120 -27.64 -0.59 -40.34
C LEU A 120 -28.80 0.17 -39.71
N SER A 121 -29.59 0.88 -40.50
CA SER A 121 -30.76 1.60 -40.00
C SER A 121 -31.92 1.56 -40.98
N ALA A 122 -33.13 1.59 -40.44
CA ALA A 122 -34.38 1.75 -41.21
C ALA A 122 -35.16 2.93 -40.58
N THR A 123 -35.37 3.96 -41.42
CA THR A 123 -36.08 5.18 -40.97
C THR A 123 -37.32 5.38 -41.84
N ARG A 124 -38.48 5.51 -41.23
CA ARG A 124 -39.70 5.83 -41.96
C ARG A 124 -39.86 7.34 -42.06
N GLU A 125 -39.87 7.83 -43.30
CA GLU A 125 -39.87 9.26 -43.58
C GLU A 125 -41.07 9.68 -44.42
N LYS A 126 -41.45 10.96 -44.26
CA LYS A 126 -42.36 11.69 -45.14
C LYS A 126 -41.65 12.99 -45.51
N ILE A 127 -41.35 13.16 -46.78
CA ILE A 127 -40.69 14.35 -47.29
C ILE A 127 -41.74 15.29 -47.89
N ASP A 128 -41.59 16.59 -47.59
CA ASP A 128 -42.27 17.65 -48.29
C ASP A 128 -41.35 18.31 -49.31
N LEU A 129 -41.58 18.05 -50.59
CA LEU A 129 -40.74 18.56 -51.70
C LEU A 129 -40.81 20.09 -51.77
N ALA A 130 -41.88 20.75 -51.27
CA ALA A 130 -41.91 22.20 -51.23
C ALA A 130 -40.83 22.83 -50.35
N SER A 131 -40.34 22.13 -49.32
CA SER A 131 -39.21 22.58 -48.49
C SER A 131 -37.88 22.67 -49.27
N PHE A 132 -37.78 21.99 -50.40
CA PHE A 132 -36.65 22.06 -51.34
C PHE A 132 -36.92 22.98 -52.56
N GLY A 133 -38.02 23.76 -52.56
CA GLY A 133 -38.43 24.62 -53.66
C GLY A 133 -39.07 23.87 -54.85
N ILE A 134 -39.35 22.57 -54.71
CA ILE A 134 -39.96 21.75 -55.75
C ILE A 134 -41.47 21.70 -55.52
N THR A 135 -42.20 22.58 -56.21
CA THR A 135 -43.66 22.70 -56.07
C THR A 135 -44.47 22.09 -57.20
N ALA A 136 -43.77 21.71 -58.29
CA ALA A 136 -44.39 21.17 -59.52
C ALA A 136 -44.66 19.66 -59.47
N VAL A 137 -44.18 18.94 -58.45
CA VAL A 137 -44.33 17.50 -58.30
C VAL A 137 -45.04 17.17 -56.97
N PRO A 138 -46.01 16.24 -56.96
CA PRO A 138 -46.65 15.81 -55.73
C PRO A 138 -45.64 15.19 -54.75
N ASN A 139 -45.89 15.41 -53.47
CA ASN A 139 -45.08 14.77 -52.41
C ASN A 139 -45.21 13.25 -52.49
N PRO A 140 -44.06 12.51 -52.34
CA PRO A 140 -44.12 11.05 -52.28
C PRO A 140 -44.89 10.59 -51.02
N PRO A 141 -45.54 9.41 -51.09
CA PRO A 141 -46.11 8.80 -49.90
C PRO A 141 -45.03 8.49 -48.86
N PRO A 142 -45.35 8.36 -47.58
CA PRO A 142 -44.39 7.95 -46.58
C PRO A 142 -43.68 6.65 -47.00
N PHE A 143 -42.36 6.64 -47.00
CA PHE A 143 -41.53 5.50 -47.38
C PHE A 143 -40.57 5.13 -46.24
N THR A 144 -40.02 3.95 -46.31
CA THR A 144 -38.97 3.52 -45.40
C THR A 144 -37.63 3.59 -46.11
N LEU A 145 -36.65 4.27 -45.47
CA LEU A 145 -35.29 4.36 -46.00
C LEU A 145 -34.41 3.39 -45.20
N TYR A 146 -33.85 2.42 -45.91
CA TYR A 146 -32.89 1.45 -45.36
C TYR A 146 -31.49 1.92 -45.73
N ASN A 147 -30.63 2.06 -44.67
CA ASN A 147 -29.22 2.43 -44.82
C ASN A 147 -28.35 1.34 -44.25
N ALA A 148 -27.36 0.90 -45.04
CA ALA A 148 -26.26 0.06 -44.61
C ALA A 148 -24.95 0.73 -45.02
N SER A 149 -24.14 1.13 -44.03
CA SER A 149 -22.92 1.90 -44.30
C SER A 149 -21.80 1.54 -43.36
N ILE A 150 -20.56 1.72 -43.84
CA ILE A 150 -19.34 1.73 -43.03
C ILE A 150 -18.87 3.17 -42.93
N SER A 151 -18.63 3.63 -41.70
CA SER A 151 -18.11 4.98 -41.42
C SER A 151 -16.74 4.90 -40.78
N VAL A 152 -15.88 5.83 -41.12
CA VAL A 152 -14.55 6.03 -40.54
C VAL A 152 -14.49 7.44 -39.96
N SER A 153 -14.01 7.60 -38.76
CA SER A 153 -13.83 8.91 -38.11
C SER A 153 -12.48 9.00 -37.42
N TYR A 154 -11.80 10.11 -37.58
CA TYR A 154 -10.52 10.41 -36.93
C TYR A 154 -10.44 11.87 -36.48
N VAL A 155 -10.08 12.09 -35.24
CA VAL A 155 -9.88 13.42 -34.65
C VAL A 155 -8.39 13.74 -34.63
N PHE A 156 -7.98 14.79 -35.35
CA PHE A 156 -6.59 15.24 -35.34
C PHE A 156 -6.26 15.97 -34.03
N ASP A 157 -5.25 15.50 -33.34
CA ASP A 157 -4.80 16.06 -32.04
C ASP A 157 -3.79 17.21 -32.27
N LEU A 158 -4.26 18.35 -32.79
CA LEU A 158 -3.39 19.50 -33.04
C LEU A 158 -2.94 20.22 -31.79
N PHE A 159 -3.79 20.29 -30.76
CA PHE A 159 -3.54 21.01 -29.51
C PHE A 159 -3.21 20.11 -28.35
N GLY A 160 -3.11 18.80 -28.58
CA GLY A 160 -2.62 17.85 -27.58
C GLY A 160 -3.68 17.34 -26.59
N ALA A 161 -4.99 17.51 -26.86
CA ALA A 161 -6.04 16.98 -25.99
C ALA A 161 -5.92 15.47 -25.77
N ASN A 162 -5.75 14.70 -26.87
CA ASN A 162 -5.60 13.25 -26.84
C ASN A 162 -4.26 12.84 -26.21
N ARG A 163 -3.17 13.53 -26.52
CA ARG A 163 -1.85 13.27 -25.93
C ARG A 163 -1.87 13.50 -24.41
N ARG A 164 -2.49 14.59 -23.93
CA ARG A 164 -2.64 14.87 -22.50
C ARG A 164 -3.58 13.88 -21.81
N ALA A 165 -4.64 13.42 -22.48
CA ALA A 165 -5.51 12.37 -21.94
C ALA A 165 -4.76 11.03 -21.83
N LEU A 166 -3.91 10.66 -22.80
CA LEU A 166 -3.05 9.49 -22.71
C LEU A 166 -2.00 9.63 -21.58
N GLU A 167 -1.40 10.81 -21.45
CA GLU A 167 -0.47 11.11 -20.34
C GLU A 167 -1.17 10.95 -18.99
N ALA A 168 -2.42 11.43 -18.83
CA ALA A 168 -3.19 11.27 -17.62
C ALA A 168 -3.51 9.80 -17.29
N THR A 169 -3.88 9.00 -18.30
CA THR A 169 -4.15 7.56 -18.10
C THR A 169 -2.87 6.76 -17.86
N LEU A 170 -1.73 7.15 -18.45
CA LEU A 170 -0.43 6.54 -18.14
C LEU A 170 -0.01 6.83 -16.72
N ALA A 171 -0.18 8.07 -16.24
CA ALA A 171 0.09 8.42 -14.84
C ALA A 171 -0.81 7.63 -13.86
N GLN A 172 -2.04 7.26 -14.27
CA GLN A 172 -2.88 6.35 -13.49
C GLN A 172 -2.30 4.92 -13.44
N VAL A 173 -1.72 4.42 -14.53
CA VAL A 173 -1.00 3.12 -14.52
C VAL A 173 0.18 3.16 -13.55
N ASP A 174 0.96 4.24 -13.57
CA ASP A 174 2.07 4.43 -12.65
C ASP A 174 1.59 4.47 -11.19
N TYR A 175 0.49 5.17 -10.91
CA TYR A 175 -0.14 5.20 -9.60
C TYR A 175 -0.48 3.80 -9.09
N GLU A 176 -1.19 2.98 -9.87
CA GLU A 176 -1.57 1.62 -9.48
C GLU A 176 -0.35 0.69 -9.32
N ALA A 177 0.71 0.92 -10.10
CA ALA A 177 1.97 0.18 -9.94
C ALA A 177 2.65 0.49 -8.59
N TYR A 178 2.67 1.77 -8.19
CA TYR A 178 3.21 2.18 -6.90
C TYR A 178 2.32 1.75 -5.73
N GLU A 179 0.99 1.78 -5.90
CA GLU A 179 0.05 1.23 -4.90
C GLU A 179 0.26 -0.28 -4.68
N LEU A 180 0.53 -1.05 -5.74
CA LEU A 180 0.90 -2.47 -5.61
C LEU A 180 2.20 -2.64 -4.81
N ALA A 181 3.21 -1.79 -5.05
CA ALA A 181 4.46 -1.83 -4.30
C ALA A 181 4.25 -1.46 -2.81
N ALA A 182 3.44 -0.43 -2.53
CA ALA A 182 3.06 -0.03 -1.17
C ALA A 182 2.27 -1.14 -0.44
N ALA A 183 1.35 -1.81 -1.14
CA ALA A 183 0.60 -2.94 -0.59
C ALA A 183 1.53 -4.12 -0.23
N ARG A 184 2.53 -4.44 -1.08
CA ARG A 184 3.53 -5.48 -0.79
C ARG A 184 4.33 -5.16 0.48
N LEU A 185 4.80 -3.91 0.60
CA LEU A 185 5.52 -3.43 1.78
C LEU A 185 4.65 -3.55 3.05
N THR A 186 3.39 -3.15 2.95
CA THR A 186 2.42 -3.23 4.05
C THR A 186 2.12 -4.67 4.46
N VAL A 187 1.91 -5.57 3.51
CA VAL A 187 1.68 -7.01 3.79
C VAL A 187 2.89 -7.61 4.48
N ALA A 188 4.11 -7.38 3.97
CA ALA A 188 5.34 -7.87 4.60
C ALA A 188 5.49 -7.33 6.04
N GLY A 189 5.31 -6.02 6.25
CA GLY A 189 5.38 -5.40 7.58
C GLY A 189 4.35 -5.95 8.57
N ASN A 190 3.13 -6.17 8.10
CA ASN A 190 2.07 -6.74 8.94
C ASN A 190 2.36 -8.20 9.33
N VAL A 191 2.91 -9.02 8.42
CA VAL A 191 3.31 -10.40 8.73
C VAL A 191 4.43 -10.41 9.76
N VAL A 192 5.49 -9.61 9.56
CA VAL A 192 6.61 -9.53 10.52
C VAL A 192 6.12 -9.08 11.90
N SER A 193 5.33 -8.02 11.97
CA SER A 193 4.81 -7.49 13.25
C SER A 193 3.90 -8.51 13.97
N ALA A 194 3.03 -9.20 13.22
CA ALA A 194 2.17 -10.24 13.77
C ALA A 194 2.99 -11.47 14.23
N ALA A 195 4.03 -11.85 13.49
CA ALA A 195 4.95 -12.93 13.83
C ALA A 195 5.72 -12.65 15.12
N VAL A 196 6.28 -11.45 15.26
CA VAL A 196 6.96 -10.98 16.49
C VAL A 196 5.99 -10.98 17.68
N ARG A 197 4.78 -10.45 17.50
CA ARG A 197 3.74 -10.44 18.54
C ARG A 197 3.37 -11.86 18.98
N ARG A 198 3.21 -12.77 18.02
CA ARG A 198 2.93 -14.18 18.30
C ARG A 198 4.04 -14.82 19.15
N ALA A 199 5.29 -14.64 18.74
CA ALA A 199 6.45 -15.16 19.46
C ALA A 199 6.49 -14.63 20.90
N SER A 200 6.24 -13.33 21.11
CA SER A 200 6.14 -12.71 22.43
C SER A 200 5.01 -13.30 23.28
N LEU A 201 3.82 -13.49 22.72
CA LEU A 201 2.69 -14.06 23.45
C LEU A 201 2.94 -15.52 23.88
N ARG A 202 3.56 -16.34 23.01
CA ARG A 202 3.98 -17.70 23.37
C ARG A 202 4.96 -17.71 24.53
N GLU A 203 5.96 -16.84 24.51
CA GLU A 203 6.94 -16.73 25.58
C GLU A 203 6.27 -16.27 26.89
N GLN A 204 5.38 -15.28 26.84
CA GLN A 204 4.61 -14.83 28.01
C GLN A 204 3.75 -15.95 28.62
N ILE A 205 3.11 -16.78 27.79
CA ILE A 205 2.35 -17.96 28.23
C ILE A 205 3.29 -18.97 28.88
N THR A 206 4.44 -19.25 28.27
CA THR A 206 5.44 -20.20 28.80
C THR A 206 5.94 -19.75 30.19
N ILE A 207 6.35 -18.50 30.34
CA ILE A 207 6.80 -17.93 31.61
C ILE A 207 5.70 -18.04 32.70
N THR A 208 4.46 -17.65 32.32
CA THR A 208 3.32 -17.69 33.22
C THR A 208 2.98 -19.13 33.67
N GLN A 209 2.99 -20.09 32.72
CA GLN A 209 2.75 -21.49 33.01
C GLN A 209 3.81 -22.09 33.93
N GLN A 210 5.10 -21.79 33.71
CA GLN A 210 6.19 -22.23 34.58
C GLN A 210 6.00 -21.72 36.01
N LEU A 211 5.54 -20.47 36.17
CA LEU A 211 5.25 -19.94 37.51
C LEU A 211 4.01 -20.60 38.14
N VAL A 212 2.94 -20.83 37.36
CA VAL A 212 1.76 -21.58 37.86
C VAL A 212 2.17 -22.97 38.38
N ASP A 213 3.05 -23.66 37.66
CA ASP A 213 3.55 -24.98 38.09
C ASP A 213 4.42 -24.89 39.33
N ALA A 214 5.29 -23.87 39.43
CA ALA A 214 6.09 -23.62 40.63
C ALA A 214 5.22 -23.29 41.88
N GLN A 215 4.25 -22.40 41.71
CA GLN A 215 3.31 -22.02 42.77
C GLN A 215 2.39 -23.18 43.19
N SER A 216 2.01 -24.05 42.23
CA SER A 216 1.21 -25.24 42.52
C SER A 216 2.01 -26.24 43.38
N ARG A 217 3.29 -26.49 43.07
CA ARG A 217 4.18 -27.32 43.88
C ARG A 217 4.39 -26.74 45.28
N GLN A 218 4.57 -25.40 45.38
CA GLN A 218 4.71 -24.71 46.66
C GLN A 218 3.46 -24.86 47.52
N LEU A 219 2.26 -24.71 46.90
CA LEU A 219 0.99 -24.90 47.64
C LEU A 219 0.85 -26.31 48.23
N VAL A 220 1.21 -27.36 47.50
CA VAL A 220 1.20 -28.75 48.03
C VAL A 220 2.10 -28.89 49.25
N ILE A 221 3.31 -28.31 49.24
CA ILE A 221 4.24 -28.32 50.38
C ILE A 221 3.63 -27.56 51.57
N MET A 222 3.00 -26.42 51.35
CA MET A 222 2.38 -25.61 52.40
C MET A 222 1.18 -26.30 53.00
N GLU A 223 0.33 -26.97 52.23
CA GLU A 223 -0.80 -27.77 52.72
C GLU A 223 -0.32 -28.93 53.60
N ALA A 224 0.77 -29.61 53.23
CA ALA A 224 1.38 -30.64 54.09
C ALA A 224 1.95 -30.07 55.39
N ARG A 225 2.58 -28.88 55.36
CA ARG A 225 3.06 -28.18 56.57
C ARG A 225 1.92 -27.70 57.46
N LEU A 226 0.81 -27.23 56.91
CA LEU A 226 -0.39 -26.87 57.70
C LEU A 226 -0.95 -28.08 58.41
N ALA A 227 -1.06 -29.21 57.74
CA ALA A 227 -1.51 -30.45 58.39
C ALA A 227 -0.60 -30.91 59.51
N ALA A 228 0.70 -30.60 59.45
CA ALA A 228 1.68 -30.83 60.51
C ALA A 228 1.78 -29.69 61.55
N GLY A 229 0.96 -28.62 61.46
CA GLY A 229 1.00 -27.48 62.38
C GLY A 229 2.16 -26.50 62.13
N GLY A 230 2.89 -26.61 61.03
CA GLY A 230 4.11 -25.86 60.73
C GLY A 230 3.90 -24.51 60.04
N VAL A 231 2.68 -24.19 59.53
CA VAL A 231 2.30 -22.89 58.95
C VAL A 231 0.87 -22.54 59.33
N ALA A 232 0.49 -21.27 59.20
CA ALA A 232 -0.88 -20.81 59.50
C ALA A 232 -1.81 -21.01 58.31
N ASP A 233 -3.13 -21.20 58.55
CA ASP A 233 -4.15 -21.32 57.48
C ASP A 233 -4.18 -20.07 56.57
N ILE A 234 -3.92 -18.89 57.14
CA ILE A 234 -3.85 -17.64 56.36
C ILE A 234 -2.75 -17.66 55.28
N ASP A 235 -1.61 -18.31 55.55
CA ASP A 235 -0.49 -18.41 54.59
C ASP A 235 -0.88 -19.31 53.42
N VAL A 236 -1.55 -20.43 53.68
CA VAL A 236 -2.07 -21.33 52.63
C VAL A 236 -3.14 -20.64 51.79
N ARG A 237 -4.04 -19.84 52.39
CA ARG A 237 -5.03 -19.05 51.66
C ARG A 237 -4.39 -17.97 50.77
N SER A 238 -3.35 -17.31 51.28
CA SER A 238 -2.57 -16.32 50.51
C SER A 238 -1.93 -16.96 49.27
N GLN A 239 -1.30 -18.14 49.44
CA GLN A 239 -0.71 -18.89 48.31
C GLN A 239 -1.76 -19.36 47.28
N ARG A 240 -2.94 -19.83 47.77
CA ARG A 240 -4.07 -20.19 46.86
C ARG A 240 -4.56 -18.97 46.07
N THR A 241 -4.64 -17.81 46.71
CA THR A 241 -5.04 -16.56 46.06
C THR A 241 -4.03 -16.17 44.97
N LEU A 242 -2.72 -16.20 45.28
CA LEU A 242 -1.68 -15.90 44.31
C LEU A 242 -1.74 -16.85 43.13
N LEU A 243 -1.84 -18.15 43.35
CA LEU A 243 -1.95 -19.15 42.28
C LEU A 243 -3.17 -18.91 41.40
N ALA A 244 -4.34 -18.59 42.02
CA ALA A 244 -5.56 -18.29 41.27
C ALA A 244 -5.41 -17.01 40.41
N GLN A 245 -4.78 -15.96 40.96
CA GLN A 245 -4.46 -14.72 40.22
C GLN A 245 -3.52 -14.99 39.04
N THR A 246 -2.45 -15.76 39.26
CA THR A 246 -1.50 -16.11 38.20
C THR A 246 -2.18 -16.94 37.10
N ARG A 247 -3.00 -17.95 37.47
CA ARG A 247 -3.78 -18.73 36.50
C ARG A 247 -4.75 -17.88 35.69
N ALA A 248 -5.36 -16.85 36.30
CA ALA A 248 -6.30 -15.95 35.63
C ALA A 248 -5.66 -15.08 34.54
N THR A 249 -4.34 -14.96 34.48
CA THR A 249 -3.63 -14.24 33.40
C THR A 249 -3.47 -15.08 32.12
N LEU A 250 -3.57 -16.41 32.19
CA LEU A 250 -3.39 -17.30 31.04
C LEU A 250 -4.50 -17.18 29.97
N PRO A 251 -5.82 -17.18 30.32
CA PRO A 251 -6.86 -17.11 29.30
C PRO A 251 -6.80 -15.85 28.41
N PRO A 252 -6.56 -14.62 28.93
CA PRO A 252 -6.36 -13.45 28.08
C PRO A 252 -5.17 -13.57 27.13
N LEU A 253 -4.04 -14.13 27.58
CA LEU A 253 -2.87 -14.35 26.73
C LEU A 253 -3.17 -15.38 25.64
N ALA A 254 -3.84 -16.49 25.97
CA ALA A 254 -4.27 -17.50 24.99
C ALA A 254 -5.25 -16.92 23.96
N THR A 255 -6.17 -16.05 24.37
CA THR A 255 -7.08 -15.36 23.47
C THR A 255 -6.32 -14.43 22.51
N GLN A 256 -5.36 -13.65 23.00
CA GLN A 256 -4.54 -12.78 22.17
C GLN A 256 -3.67 -13.58 21.18
N LEU A 257 -3.12 -14.72 21.60
CA LEU A 257 -2.38 -15.61 20.73
C LEU A 257 -3.27 -16.14 19.60
N ALA A 258 -4.46 -16.65 19.93
CA ALA A 258 -5.41 -17.14 18.91
C ALA A 258 -5.83 -16.02 17.94
N GLN A 259 -6.09 -14.81 18.43
CA GLN A 259 -6.40 -13.66 17.57
C GLN A 259 -5.24 -13.32 16.64
N THR A 260 -4.01 -13.41 17.11
CA THR A 260 -2.81 -13.17 16.29
C THR A 260 -2.63 -14.27 15.24
N ASP A 261 -2.90 -15.55 15.60
CA ASP A 261 -2.89 -16.68 14.66
C ASP A 261 -3.97 -16.50 13.58
N HIS A 262 -5.18 -16.05 13.95
CA HIS A 262 -6.24 -15.73 12.99
C HIS A 262 -5.84 -14.59 12.04
N GLN A 263 -5.20 -13.54 12.57
CA GLN A 263 -4.67 -12.43 11.76
C GLN A 263 -3.61 -12.91 10.76
N LEU A 264 -2.66 -13.73 11.21
CA LEU A 264 -1.64 -14.33 10.34
C LEU A 264 -2.28 -15.19 9.25
N ALA A 265 -3.27 -16.02 9.57
CA ALA A 265 -3.98 -16.82 8.58
C ALA A 265 -4.60 -15.96 7.46
N VAL A 266 -5.24 -14.83 7.81
CA VAL A 266 -5.80 -13.89 6.84
C VAL A 266 -4.70 -13.26 5.98
N LEU A 267 -3.57 -12.85 6.57
CA LEU A 267 -2.43 -12.29 5.84
C LEU A 267 -1.81 -13.31 4.87
N LEU A 268 -1.81 -14.59 5.24
CA LEU A 268 -1.33 -15.72 4.44
C LEU A 268 -2.35 -16.21 3.41
N GLY A 269 -3.54 -15.59 3.34
CA GLY A 269 -4.60 -15.96 2.39
C GLY A 269 -5.28 -17.29 2.66
N VAL A 270 -5.23 -17.79 3.92
CA VAL A 270 -5.83 -19.06 4.31
C VAL A 270 -6.90 -18.88 5.40
N PRO A 271 -7.88 -19.79 5.49
CA PRO A 271 -8.84 -19.77 6.58
C PRO A 271 -8.15 -19.95 7.95
N PRO A 272 -8.65 -19.32 9.03
CA PRO A 272 -8.10 -19.50 10.39
C PRO A 272 -8.07 -20.96 10.89
N SER A 273 -8.87 -21.85 10.32
CA SER A 273 -8.88 -23.28 10.61
C SER A 273 -7.78 -24.08 9.89
N SER A 274 -7.00 -23.45 9.00
CA SER A 274 -5.94 -24.10 8.25
C SER A 274 -4.72 -24.38 9.14
N ALA A 275 -4.17 -25.59 9.02
CA ALA A 275 -2.92 -25.98 9.65
C ALA A 275 -1.71 -25.88 8.70
N GLN A 276 -1.87 -25.29 7.51
CA GLN A 276 -0.86 -25.30 6.44
C GLN A 276 0.49 -24.70 6.90
N PHE A 277 0.47 -23.61 7.70
CA PHE A 277 1.68 -22.92 8.16
C PHE A 277 2.03 -23.23 9.62
N GLN A 278 1.40 -24.25 10.24
CA GLN A 278 1.65 -24.60 11.63
C GLN A 278 3.13 -24.90 11.94
N PRO A 279 3.88 -25.64 11.09
CA PRO A 279 5.30 -25.88 11.34
C PRO A 279 6.14 -24.61 11.43
N GLN A 280 5.91 -23.64 10.53
CA GLN A 280 6.61 -22.34 10.53
C GLN A 280 6.24 -21.54 11.78
N LEU A 281 4.94 -21.52 12.10
CA LEU A 281 4.44 -20.85 13.29
C LEU A 281 5.02 -21.47 14.58
N ASP A 282 5.15 -22.79 14.67
CA ASP A 282 5.73 -23.44 15.84
C ASP A 282 7.24 -23.25 15.99
N GLY A 283 7.96 -23.14 14.86
CA GLY A 283 9.38 -22.81 14.81
C GLY A 283 9.70 -21.35 15.16
N LEU A 284 8.70 -20.47 15.17
CA LEU A 284 8.89 -19.04 15.41
C LEU A 284 8.85 -18.73 16.90
N THR A 285 10.00 -18.35 17.45
CA THR A 285 10.19 -17.91 18.86
C THR A 285 10.96 -16.59 18.88
N LEU A 286 10.96 -15.87 20.00
CA LEU A 286 11.79 -14.66 20.15
C LEU A 286 13.30 -14.95 19.97
N ASP A 287 13.76 -16.13 20.37
CA ASP A 287 15.17 -16.53 20.25
C ASP A 287 15.57 -16.83 18.80
N THR A 288 14.63 -17.21 17.92
CA THR A 288 14.86 -17.43 16.49
C THR A 288 14.82 -16.15 15.67
N LEU A 289 14.41 -15.03 16.26
CA LEU A 289 14.38 -13.71 15.63
C LEU A 289 15.63 -12.91 16.07
N HIS A 290 16.47 -12.59 15.11
CA HIS A 290 17.69 -11.83 15.37
C HIS A 290 17.48 -10.37 15.05
N LEU A 291 17.97 -9.50 15.93
CA LEU A 291 17.94 -8.06 15.66
C LEU A 291 19.05 -7.72 14.66
N PRO A 292 18.76 -7.05 13.53
CA PRO A 292 19.79 -6.61 12.59
C PRO A 292 20.79 -5.68 13.28
N GLY A 293 22.08 -6.04 13.29
CA GLY A 293 23.13 -5.23 13.92
C GLY A 293 23.49 -3.97 13.12
N ALA A 294 23.32 -4.00 11.81
CA ALA A 294 23.47 -2.84 10.92
C ALA A 294 22.13 -2.54 10.25
N VAL A 295 21.62 -1.33 10.44
CA VAL A 295 20.36 -0.88 9.84
C VAL A 295 20.67 0.13 8.76
N ALA A 296 20.28 -0.19 7.52
CA ALA A 296 20.41 0.72 6.39
C ALA A 296 19.48 1.93 6.56
N LEU A 297 20.04 3.13 6.49
CA LEU A 297 19.30 4.38 6.58
C LEU A 297 19.52 5.20 5.30
N THR A 298 18.47 5.49 4.57
CA THR A 298 18.50 6.33 3.37
C THR A 298 18.42 7.82 3.75
N LEU A 299 18.88 8.70 2.85
CA LEU A 299 18.70 10.14 3.03
C LEU A 299 17.23 10.54 2.82
N PRO A 300 16.74 11.64 3.47
CA PRO A 300 15.37 12.14 3.25
C PRO A 300 15.05 12.43 1.78
N SER A 301 16.02 12.90 1.02
CA SER A 301 15.88 13.16 -0.42
C SER A 301 15.74 11.87 -1.25
N SER A 302 16.44 10.79 -0.90
CA SER A 302 16.30 9.47 -1.52
C SER A 302 14.96 8.83 -1.17
N LEU A 303 14.57 8.92 0.11
CA LEU A 303 13.26 8.46 0.58
C LEU A 303 12.12 9.04 -0.26
N ALA A 304 12.12 10.37 -0.47
CA ALA A 304 11.10 11.05 -1.26
C ALA A 304 11.05 10.62 -2.74
N ARG A 305 12.13 10.03 -3.27
CA ARG A 305 12.20 9.54 -4.65
C ARG A 305 11.90 8.06 -4.82
N GLU A 306 11.99 7.28 -3.75
CA GLU A 306 11.96 5.80 -3.82
C GLU A 306 10.76 5.20 -3.12
N ARG A 307 10.22 5.87 -2.11
CA ARG A 307 9.12 5.34 -1.31
C ARG A 307 7.83 5.23 -2.13
N PRO A 308 7.20 4.04 -2.19
CA PRO A 308 6.09 3.78 -3.11
C PRO A 308 4.87 4.70 -2.92
N ASP A 309 4.49 5.03 -1.70
CA ASP A 309 3.34 5.92 -1.41
C ASP A 309 3.61 7.36 -1.87
N ILE A 310 4.85 7.85 -1.75
CA ILE A 310 5.24 9.17 -2.27
C ILE A 310 5.21 9.17 -3.80
N ARG A 311 5.70 8.09 -4.42
CA ARG A 311 5.66 7.92 -5.88
C ARG A 311 4.23 7.81 -6.40
N ALA A 312 3.33 7.15 -5.67
CA ALA A 312 1.91 7.09 -5.98
C ALA A 312 1.29 8.50 -5.94
N ALA A 313 1.56 9.28 -4.89
CA ALA A 313 1.08 10.67 -4.80
C ALA A 313 1.66 11.58 -5.90
N GLU A 314 2.93 11.37 -6.31
CA GLU A 314 3.56 12.07 -7.44
C GLU A 314 2.88 11.72 -8.76
N ALA A 315 2.51 10.45 -8.98
CA ALA A 315 1.78 10.01 -10.17
C ALA A 315 0.38 10.63 -10.26
N LEU A 316 -0.35 10.76 -9.14
CA LEU A 316 -1.63 11.49 -9.10
C LEU A 316 -1.45 12.99 -9.38
N LEU A 317 -0.38 13.61 -8.90
CA LEU A 317 -0.04 14.99 -9.23
C LEU A 317 0.26 15.16 -10.73
N HIS A 318 0.98 14.20 -11.33
CA HIS A 318 1.22 14.15 -12.78
C HIS A 318 -0.08 14.02 -13.56
N GLN A 319 -0.97 13.11 -13.15
CA GLN A 319 -2.30 12.97 -13.75
C GLN A 319 -3.10 14.27 -13.72
N ALA A 320 -3.11 14.96 -12.57
CA ALA A 320 -3.80 16.22 -12.41
C ALA A 320 -3.22 17.32 -13.34
N SER A 321 -1.88 17.38 -13.48
CA SER A 321 -1.20 18.27 -14.43
C SER A 321 -1.63 18.01 -15.89
N ALA A 322 -1.65 16.74 -16.29
CA ALA A 322 -2.10 16.34 -17.62
C ALA A 322 -3.57 16.72 -17.88
N ASN A 323 -4.44 16.58 -16.85
CA ASN A 323 -5.85 16.99 -16.94
C ASN A 323 -6.04 18.50 -17.10
N VAL A 324 -5.16 19.34 -16.54
CA VAL A 324 -5.13 20.79 -16.85
C VAL A 324 -4.85 21.00 -18.35
N GLY A 325 -3.94 20.19 -18.92
CA GLY A 325 -3.62 20.21 -20.33
C GLY A 325 -4.85 19.84 -21.19
N VAL A 326 -5.57 18.76 -20.83
CA VAL A 326 -6.83 18.36 -21.50
C VAL A 326 -7.87 19.48 -21.46
N ALA A 327 -8.12 20.05 -20.27
CA ALA A 327 -9.09 21.12 -20.10
C ALA A 327 -8.70 22.40 -20.86
N THR A 328 -7.40 22.66 -20.98
CA THR A 328 -6.86 23.79 -21.78
C THR A 328 -7.04 23.51 -23.28
N ALA A 329 -6.71 22.30 -23.76
CA ALA A 329 -6.84 21.94 -25.16
C ALA A 329 -8.30 21.98 -25.68
N ASN A 330 -9.27 21.71 -24.82
CA ASN A 330 -10.70 21.81 -25.14
C ASN A 330 -11.19 23.24 -25.41
N LEU A 331 -10.38 24.27 -25.17
CA LEU A 331 -10.67 25.66 -25.56
C LEU A 331 -10.30 25.95 -27.04
N TYR A 332 -9.55 25.07 -27.68
CA TYR A 332 -9.02 25.24 -29.01
C TYR A 332 -9.84 24.47 -30.07
N PRO A 333 -9.66 24.80 -31.39
CA PRO A 333 -10.37 24.12 -32.44
C PRO A 333 -10.08 22.62 -32.49
N GLN A 334 -11.12 21.82 -32.74
CA GLN A 334 -11.01 20.40 -33.02
C GLN A 334 -11.21 20.14 -34.52
N ILE A 335 -10.36 19.31 -35.09
CA ILE A 335 -10.43 18.91 -36.47
C ILE A 335 -10.80 17.44 -36.57
N THR A 336 -11.87 17.14 -37.30
CA THR A 336 -12.35 15.79 -37.53
C THR A 336 -12.33 15.46 -39.01
N LEU A 337 -11.73 14.35 -39.41
CA LEU A 337 -11.87 13.72 -40.69
C LEU A 337 -12.90 12.60 -40.59
N SER A 338 -13.91 12.62 -41.44
CA SER A 338 -14.93 11.59 -41.51
C SER A 338 -15.14 11.10 -42.93
N GLY A 339 -15.42 9.83 -43.08
CA GLY A 339 -15.78 9.24 -44.38
C GLY A 339 -16.80 8.15 -44.17
N SER A 340 -17.70 7.97 -45.11
CA SER A 340 -18.57 6.81 -45.14
C SER A 340 -18.80 6.30 -46.57
N ILE A 341 -19.05 5.00 -46.64
CA ILE A 341 -19.45 4.34 -47.89
C ILE A 341 -20.54 3.34 -47.55
N GLY A 342 -21.56 3.27 -48.41
CA GLY A 342 -22.69 2.42 -48.08
C GLY A 342 -23.73 2.36 -49.20
N THR A 343 -24.89 1.87 -48.81
CA THR A 343 -26.10 1.82 -49.64
C THR A 343 -27.28 2.43 -48.89
N GLU A 344 -28.13 3.11 -49.66
CA GLU A 344 -29.36 3.69 -49.16
C GLU A 344 -30.48 3.37 -50.14
N ARG A 345 -31.51 2.65 -49.71
CA ARG A 345 -32.59 2.10 -50.55
C ARG A 345 -33.95 2.23 -49.88
N THR A 346 -35.00 2.25 -50.70
CA THR A 346 -36.40 2.27 -50.19
C THR A 346 -36.97 0.89 -49.96
N HIS A 347 -36.34 -0.17 -50.45
CA HIS A 347 -36.71 -1.55 -50.26
C HIS A 347 -35.56 -2.31 -49.60
N ILE A 348 -35.85 -3.20 -48.71
CA ILE A 348 -34.84 -3.91 -47.92
C ILE A 348 -34.04 -4.93 -48.76
N GLU A 349 -34.68 -5.52 -49.77
CA GLU A 349 -34.06 -6.47 -50.69
C GLU A 349 -32.96 -5.83 -51.53
N ASP A 350 -33.04 -4.53 -51.82
CA ASP A 350 -32.08 -3.80 -52.65
C ASP A 350 -30.83 -3.35 -51.86
N VAL A 351 -30.83 -3.52 -50.53
CA VAL A 351 -29.70 -3.06 -49.65
C VAL A 351 -28.41 -3.77 -50.00
N VAL A 352 -28.45 -4.97 -50.56
CA VAL A 352 -27.29 -5.78 -50.97
C VAL A 352 -26.89 -5.55 -52.44
N ASP A 353 -27.63 -4.76 -53.20
CA ASP A 353 -27.40 -4.52 -54.65
C ASP A 353 -26.27 -3.50 -54.96
N GLY A 354 -25.28 -3.44 -54.07
CA GLY A 354 -24.07 -2.63 -54.24
C GLY A 354 -24.15 -1.26 -53.58
N LEU A 355 -22.99 -0.63 -53.52
CA LEU A 355 -22.80 0.66 -52.90
C LEU A 355 -23.31 1.80 -53.78
N ASN A 356 -24.08 2.72 -53.27
CA ASN A 356 -24.63 3.85 -54.03
C ASN A 356 -24.44 5.23 -53.34
N ILE A 357 -23.94 5.23 -52.10
CA ILE A 357 -23.63 6.47 -51.39
C ILE A 357 -22.22 6.44 -50.83
N TRP A 358 -21.57 7.56 -50.83
CA TRP A 358 -20.32 7.80 -50.09
C TRP A 358 -20.25 9.27 -49.70
N ASN A 359 -19.54 9.55 -48.62
CA ASN A 359 -19.15 10.90 -48.26
C ASN A 359 -17.73 10.94 -47.72
N LEU A 360 -17.07 12.06 -47.89
CA LEU A 360 -15.79 12.40 -47.25
C LEU A 360 -15.92 13.84 -46.74
N GLY A 361 -15.73 14.02 -45.44
CA GLY A 361 -15.90 15.29 -44.79
C GLY A 361 -14.69 15.68 -43.93
N PHE A 362 -14.38 16.96 -43.94
CA PHE A 362 -13.42 17.59 -43.05
C PHE A 362 -14.16 18.64 -42.24
N GLY A 363 -14.19 18.48 -40.91
CA GLY A 363 -14.87 19.40 -40.00
C GLY A 363 -13.88 20.11 -39.10
N LEU A 364 -14.03 21.42 -38.94
CA LEU A 364 -13.36 22.22 -37.95
C LEU A 364 -14.43 22.79 -36.98
N THR A 365 -14.33 22.46 -35.70
CA THR A 365 -15.23 22.97 -34.69
C THR A 365 -14.46 23.77 -33.66
N GLN A 366 -14.76 25.08 -33.56
CA GLN A 366 -14.21 25.98 -32.51
C GLN A 366 -15.31 26.37 -31.54
N PRO A 367 -15.19 26.04 -30.23
CA PRO A 367 -16.09 26.57 -29.25
C PRO A 367 -15.99 28.10 -29.16
N ILE A 368 -17.09 28.82 -29.42
CA ILE A 368 -17.13 30.29 -29.34
C ILE A 368 -17.74 30.73 -28.03
N PHE A 369 -18.88 30.16 -27.67
CA PHE A 369 -19.60 30.52 -26.43
C PHE A 369 -20.36 29.31 -25.87
N HIS A 370 -20.00 28.92 -24.64
CA HIS A 370 -20.62 27.84 -23.88
C HIS A 370 -21.02 28.32 -22.48
N GLY A 371 -21.47 29.58 -22.31
CA GLY A 371 -21.90 30.10 -21.04
C GLY A 371 -20.81 30.09 -19.95
N GLY A 372 -19.52 30.07 -20.32
CA GLY A 372 -18.37 29.99 -19.38
C GLY A 372 -17.98 28.58 -18.96
N GLU A 373 -18.66 27.52 -19.44
CA GLU A 373 -18.42 26.11 -19.05
C GLU A 373 -16.96 25.71 -19.21
N LEU A 374 -16.37 25.88 -20.38
CA LEU A 374 -15.00 25.43 -20.67
C LEU A 374 -13.95 26.12 -19.80
N HIS A 375 -14.10 27.43 -19.58
CA HIS A 375 -13.23 28.17 -18.65
C HIS A 375 -13.42 27.73 -17.19
N ALA A 376 -14.65 27.39 -16.79
CA ALA A 376 -14.90 26.84 -15.46
C ALA A 376 -14.28 25.45 -15.30
N LYS A 377 -14.37 24.57 -16.32
CA LYS A 377 -13.68 23.26 -16.31
C LYS A 377 -12.17 23.40 -16.20
N LYS A 378 -11.56 24.37 -16.91
CA LYS A 378 -10.12 24.63 -16.77
C LYS A 378 -9.75 25.05 -15.34
N ARG A 379 -10.47 26.04 -14.77
CA ARG A 379 -10.22 26.45 -13.37
C ARG A 379 -10.44 25.31 -12.37
N ALA A 380 -11.42 24.43 -12.62
CA ALA A 380 -11.63 23.24 -11.79
C ALA A 380 -10.46 22.26 -11.87
N ALA A 381 -9.89 22.05 -13.07
CA ALA A 381 -8.70 21.22 -13.24
C ALA A 381 -7.45 21.85 -12.58
N GLU A 382 -7.29 23.19 -12.66
CA GLU A 382 -6.22 23.90 -11.95
C GLU A 382 -6.34 23.74 -10.42
N ALA A 383 -7.55 23.90 -9.87
CA ALA A 383 -7.80 23.67 -8.45
C ALA A 383 -7.60 22.20 -8.02
N ALA A 384 -7.90 21.24 -8.90
CA ALA A 384 -7.61 19.83 -8.64
C ALA A 384 -6.10 19.53 -8.63
N TRP A 385 -5.32 20.23 -9.48
CA TRP A 385 -3.86 20.15 -9.45
C TRP A 385 -3.29 20.75 -8.15
N ASP A 386 -3.79 21.89 -7.68
CA ASP A 386 -3.40 22.50 -6.39
C ASP A 386 -3.68 21.55 -5.22
N ALA A 387 -4.84 20.87 -5.24
CA ALA A 387 -5.20 19.86 -4.23
C ALA A 387 -4.23 18.66 -4.26
N ALA A 388 -3.97 18.09 -5.45
CA ALA A 388 -3.03 16.98 -5.61
C ALA A 388 -1.60 17.35 -5.16
N PHE A 389 -1.17 18.60 -5.38
CA PHE A 389 0.12 19.09 -4.89
C PHE A 389 0.17 19.20 -3.35
N ALA A 390 -0.92 19.64 -2.72
CA ALA A 390 -1.01 19.67 -1.27
C ALA A 390 -1.00 18.24 -0.67
N ASP A 391 -1.70 17.30 -1.30
CA ASP A 391 -1.72 15.88 -0.89
C ASP A 391 -0.34 15.23 -1.04
N TYR A 392 0.36 15.48 -2.14
CA TYR A 392 1.76 15.06 -2.32
C TYR A 392 2.66 15.57 -1.18
N ARG A 393 2.59 16.88 -0.88
CA ARG A 393 3.37 17.47 0.22
C ARG A 393 3.03 16.83 1.57
N GLN A 394 1.75 16.57 1.84
CA GLN A 394 1.30 15.92 3.06
C GLN A 394 1.88 14.50 3.18
N THR A 395 1.85 13.72 2.09
CA THR A 395 2.42 12.38 2.03
C THR A 395 3.92 12.39 2.31
N VAL A 396 4.68 13.33 1.72
CA VAL A 396 6.12 13.48 2.00
C VAL A 396 6.36 13.78 3.48
N LEU A 397 5.61 14.73 4.07
CA LEU A 397 5.78 15.08 5.49
C LEU A 397 5.45 13.93 6.42
N GLN A 398 4.39 13.17 6.13
CA GLN A 398 4.01 11.97 6.90
C GLN A 398 5.08 10.87 6.80
N ALA A 399 5.65 10.68 5.61
CA ALA A 399 6.73 9.73 5.41
C ALA A 399 7.99 10.08 6.24
N LEU A 400 8.38 11.35 6.24
CA LEU A 400 9.50 11.85 7.06
C LEU A 400 9.22 11.69 8.56
N GLN A 401 7.98 11.99 8.99
CA GLN A 401 7.54 11.79 10.37
C GLN A 401 7.66 10.32 10.77
N GLN A 402 7.16 9.39 9.97
CA GLN A 402 7.21 7.96 10.28
C GLN A 402 8.64 7.45 10.49
N VAL A 403 9.59 7.89 9.66
CA VAL A 403 11.00 7.53 9.87
C VAL A 403 11.57 8.16 11.14
N ALA A 404 11.26 9.44 11.39
CA ALA A 404 11.70 10.13 12.61
C ALA A 404 11.16 9.46 13.88
N ASP A 405 9.88 9.09 13.89
CA ASP A 405 9.22 8.42 15.01
C ASP A 405 9.82 7.01 15.23
N ALA A 406 10.05 6.23 14.17
CA ALA A 406 10.66 4.90 14.25
C ALA A 406 12.11 4.96 14.77
N LEU A 407 12.91 5.94 14.34
CA LEU A 407 14.28 6.14 14.86
C LEU A 407 14.26 6.46 16.36
N ARG A 408 13.33 7.31 16.80
CA ARG A 408 13.19 7.65 18.22
C ARG A 408 12.68 6.47 19.05
N ALA A 409 11.75 5.67 18.51
CA ALA A 409 11.27 4.45 19.13
C ALA A 409 12.41 3.46 19.36
N LEU A 410 13.24 3.17 18.33
CA LEU A 410 14.38 2.26 18.46
C LEU A 410 15.41 2.69 19.51
N GLU A 411 15.67 3.99 19.64
CA GLU A 411 16.56 4.51 20.67
C GLU A 411 15.97 4.31 22.06
N SER A 412 14.68 4.66 22.24
CA SER A 412 13.95 4.51 23.50
C SER A 412 13.81 3.07 23.94
N ASP A 413 13.44 2.17 23.00
CA ASP A 413 13.24 0.75 23.26
C ASP A 413 14.54 0.05 23.67
N ALA A 414 15.66 0.44 23.06
CA ALA A 414 16.95 -0.09 23.43
C ALA A 414 17.31 0.24 24.90
N GLN A 415 17.06 1.47 25.34
CA GLN A 415 17.27 1.90 26.72
C GLN A 415 16.26 1.24 27.68
N ALA A 416 14.99 1.14 27.27
CA ALA A 416 13.95 0.49 28.03
C ALA A 416 14.24 -1.00 28.24
N LEU A 417 14.66 -1.71 27.16
CA LEU A 417 15.04 -3.13 27.24
C LEU A 417 16.21 -3.34 28.17
N GLN A 418 17.25 -2.49 28.11
CA GLN A 418 18.40 -2.56 29.02
C GLN A 418 17.95 -2.51 30.50
N SER A 419 17.12 -1.53 30.86
CA SER A 419 16.63 -1.35 32.22
C SER A 419 15.69 -2.48 32.65
N ARG A 420 14.82 -2.97 31.77
CA ARG A 420 13.90 -4.08 32.06
C ARG A 420 14.63 -5.42 32.19
N ASP A 421 15.69 -5.64 31.40
CA ASP A 421 16.54 -6.83 31.52
C ASP A 421 17.28 -6.86 32.87
N GLU A 422 17.83 -5.73 33.34
CA GLU A 422 18.42 -5.59 34.66
C GLU A 422 17.39 -5.86 35.75
N ALA A 423 16.22 -5.23 35.69
CA ALA A 423 15.14 -5.44 36.67
C ALA A 423 14.68 -6.90 36.72
N ALA A 424 14.55 -7.58 35.57
CA ALA A 424 14.14 -8.98 35.51
C ALA A 424 15.21 -9.90 36.12
N ARG A 425 16.51 -9.66 35.89
CA ARG A 425 17.59 -10.43 36.48
C ARG A 425 17.63 -10.29 38.00
N GLU A 426 17.55 -9.06 38.52
CA GLU A 426 17.57 -8.79 39.96
C GLU A 426 16.31 -9.33 40.66
N ALA A 427 15.14 -9.19 40.04
CA ALA A 427 13.91 -9.77 40.62
C ALA A 427 13.93 -11.30 40.63
N GLN A 428 14.47 -11.94 39.59
CA GLN A 428 14.62 -13.39 39.54
C GLN A 428 15.63 -13.89 40.56
N ALA A 429 16.76 -13.20 40.76
CA ALA A 429 17.73 -13.51 41.81
C ALA A 429 17.10 -13.37 43.19
N SER A 430 16.35 -12.30 43.43
CA SER A 430 15.64 -12.07 44.69
C SER A 430 14.62 -13.17 45.00
N ALA A 431 13.82 -13.59 44.00
CA ALA A 431 12.84 -14.67 44.17
C ALA A 431 13.54 -16.01 44.46
N THR A 432 14.68 -16.29 43.85
CA THR A 432 15.46 -17.51 44.07
C THR A 432 16.00 -17.54 45.52
N VAL A 433 16.56 -16.42 45.99
CA VAL A 433 17.05 -16.31 47.40
C VAL A 433 15.91 -16.40 48.39
N ALA A 434 14.77 -15.72 48.14
CA ALA A 434 13.60 -15.76 48.98
C ALA A 434 13.04 -17.20 49.14
N LEU A 435 12.97 -17.96 48.03
CA LEU A 435 12.51 -19.36 48.04
C LEU A 435 13.44 -20.24 48.88
N ALA A 436 14.76 -20.11 48.73
CA ALA A 436 15.75 -20.85 49.51
C ALA A 436 15.65 -20.51 51.02
N ARG A 437 15.55 -19.22 51.37
CA ARG A 437 15.43 -18.76 52.77
C ARG A 437 14.09 -19.16 53.42
N TYR A 438 13.00 -19.12 52.66
CA TYR A 438 11.69 -19.57 53.13
C TYR A 438 11.72 -21.05 53.55
N GLY A 439 12.44 -21.91 52.83
CA GLY A 439 12.61 -23.30 53.14
C GLY A 439 13.21 -23.58 54.53
N VAL A 440 14.04 -22.67 55.04
CA VAL A 440 14.71 -22.73 56.33
C VAL A 440 14.14 -21.75 57.38
N GLY A 441 12.99 -21.12 57.09
CA GLY A 441 12.32 -20.19 58.02
C GLY A 441 12.96 -18.79 58.10
N GLY A 442 13.83 -18.43 57.14
CA GLY A 442 14.60 -17.17 57.14
C GLY A 442 13.86 -15.95 56.55
N VAL A 443 12.71 -16.13 55.94
CA VAL A 443 11.84 -15.06 55.44
C VAL A 443 10.36 -15.44 55.59
N SER A 444 9.48 -14.43 55.64
CA SER A 444 8.05 -14.65 55.69
C SER A 444 7.47 -15.12 54.37
N GLU A 445 6.31 -15.78 54.43
CA GLU A 445 5.49 -16.14 53.26
C GLU A 445 5.16 -14.91 52.41
N PHE A 446 4.79 -13.80 53.02
CA PHE A 446 4.51 -12.54 52.33
C PHE A 446 5.70 -12.09 51.46
N SER A 447 6.93 -12.17 51.99
CA SER A 447 8.15 -11.82 51.27
C SER A 447 8.39 -12.76 50.08
N LEU A 448 8.14 -14.07 50.21
CA LEU A 448 8.25 -15.03 49.12
C LEU A 448 7.23 -14.71 48.00
N ILE A 449 5.97 -14.54 48.37
CA ILE A 449 4.89 -14.21 47.42
C ILE A 449 5.20 -12.91 46.66
N ASP A 450 5.64 -11.88 47.37
CA ASP A 450 5.94 -10.57 46.77
C ASP A 450 7.11 -10.66 45.76
N THR A 451 8.20 -11.35 46.14
CA THR A 451 9.35 -11.54 45.21
C THR A 451 8.99 -12.39 43.98
N GLN A 452 8.16 -13.42 44.12
CA GLN A 452 7.68 -14.24 42.98
C GLN A 452 6.80 -13.42 42.05
N ARG A 453 5.90 -12.59 42.59
CA ARG A 453 5.07 -11.70 41.75
C ARG A 453 5.91 -10.68 41.01
N GLN A 454 6.91 -10.08 41.67
CA GLN A 454 7.82 -9.13 41.05
C GLN A 454 8.66 -9.78 39.93
N ALA A 455 9.16 -11.00 40.18
CA ALA A 455 9.91 -11.74 39.15
C ALA A 455 9.07 -12.06 37.91
N LEU A 456 7.80 -12.47 38.06
CA LEU A 456 6.89 -12.67 36.93
C LEU A 456 6.67 -11.37 36.15
N GLN A 457 6.31 -10.30 36.86
CA GLN A 457 6.01 -9.02 36.23
C GLN A 457 7.19 -8.50 35.41
N THR A 458 8.39 -8.50 36.00
CA THR A 458 9.60 -8.03 35.29
C THR A 458 10.01 -8.93 34.13
N ALA A 459 9.81 -10.26 34.23
CA ALA A 459 10.06 -11.18 33.14
C ALA A 459 9.10 -10.93 31.96
N LEU A 460 7.80 -10.72 32.23
CA LEU A 460 6.82 -10.37 31.20
C LEU A 460 7.14 -9.02 30.56
N ASP A 461 7.53 -8.02 31.37
CA ASP A 461 7.87 -6.68 30.85
C ASP A 461 9.15 -6.70 30.00
N ARG A 462 10.15 -7.53 30.35
CA ARG A 462 11.32 -7.78 29.51
C ARG A 462 10.94 -8.42 28.18
N THR A 463 10.10 -9.46 28.19
CA THR A 463 9.65 -10.18 26.99
C THR A 463 8.90 -9.24 26.03
N ARG A 464 8.06 -8.35 26.58
CA ARG A 464 7.38 -7.32 25.78
C ARG A 464 8.37 -6.35 25.15
N ALA A 465 9.32 -5.82 25.93
CA ALA A 465 10.34 -4.89 25.43
C ALA A 465 11.23 -5.50 24.34
N GLN A 466 11.53 -6.80 24.42
CA GLN A 466 12.23 -7.52 23.33
C GLN A 466 11.40 -7.54 22.05
N ALA A 467 10.10 -7.83 22.17
CA ALA A 467 9.20 -7.85 21.02
C ALA A 467 8.97 -6.44 20.44
N ASP A 468 8.79 -5.42 21.29
CA ASP A 468 8.61 -4.02 20.84
C ASP A 468 9.80 -3.59 19.99
N ARG A 469 11.01 -3.85 20.43
CA ARG A 469 12.24 -3.52 19.69
C ARG A 469 12.37 -4.21 18.33
N LEU A 470 11.97 -5.49 18.24
CA LEU A 470 11.93 -6.22 16.98
C LEU A 470 10.86 -5.64 16.05
N ALA A 471 9.68 -5.33 16.61
CA ALA A 471 8.58 -4.76 15.84
C ALA A 471 8.90 -3.34 15.31
N ASP A 472 9.54 -2.49 16.14
CA ASP A 472 9.90 -1.13 15.74
C ASP A 472 11.08 -1.12 14.74
N THR A 473 11.96 -2.13 14.77
CA THR A 473 12.93 -2.35 13.70
C THR A 473 12.24 -2.67 12.37
N ALA A 474 11.20 -3.52 12.39
CA ALA A 474 10.40 -3.79 11.20
C ALA A 474 9.64 -2.55 10.71
N ALA A 475 9.09 -1.76 11.64
CA ALA A 475 8.43 -0.49 11.34
C ALA A 475 9.38 0.53 10.70
N LEU A 476 10.64 0.59 11.13
CA LEU A 476 11.65 1.43 10.48
C LEU A 476 11.92 1.00 9.04
N TYR A 477 12.11 -0.31 8.78
CA TYR A 477 12.27 -0.80 7.40
C TYR A 477 11.06 -0.50 6.53
N GLN A 478 9.85 -0.64 7.07
CA GLN A 478 8.61 -0.27 6.38
C GLN A 478 8.55 1.24 6.11
N ALA A 479 8.93 2.08 7.08
CA ALA A 479 8.95 3.53 6.94
C ALA A 479 9.99 4.00 5.91
N LEU A 480 11.11 3.30 5.77
CA LEU A 480 12.15 3.58 4.77
C LEU A 480 11.80 3.11 3.36
N GLY A 481 10.68 2.37 3.19
CA GLY A 481 10.15 2.05 1.87
C GLY A 481 10.93 0.97 1.10
N GLY A 482 11.46 -0.05 1.79
CA GLY A 482 12.27 -1.14 1.20
C GLY A 482 11.55 -2.02 0.16
N ALA A 483 10.96 -1.40 -0.85
CA ALA A 483 10.36 -2.12 -1.98
C ALA A 483 10.63 -1.37 -3.28
N THR A 484 11.58 -1.83 -4.07
CA THR A 484 11.62 -1.44 -5.49
C THR A 484 10.49 -2.15 -6.23
N LEU A 485 9.94 -1.46 -7.24
CA LEU A 485 9.01 -2.09 -8.18
C LEU A 485 9.65 -3.36 -8.75
N PRO A 486 8.94 -4.50 -8.80
CA PRO A 486 9.39 -5.66 -9.55
C PRO A 486 9.68 -5.23 -11.00
N ALA A 487 10.74 -5.73 -11.61
CA ALA A 487 11.13 -5.40 -13.00
C ALA A 487 10.01 -5.68 -14.03
N GLU A 488 9.02 -6.51 -13.70
CA GLU A 488 7.82 -6.79 -14.50
C GLU A 488 6.81 -5.62 -14.57
N THR A 489 6.88 -4.64 -13.67
CA THR A 489 5.98 -3.48 -13.66
C THR A 489 6.55 -2.27 -14.40
N ALA A 490 7.81 -2.32 -14.80
CA ALA A 490 8.54 -1.23 -15.48
C ALA A 490 8.40 -1.23 -17.02
N ARG A 491 7.40 -1.95 -17.59
CA ARG A 491 7.13 -1.95 -19.04
C ARG A 491 5.68 -1.66 -19.34
#